data_de32e0766e5c5180f8de5ec3d0f6476a
#
_entry.id   de32e0766e5c5180f8de5ec3d0f6476a
#
_cell.length_a   1.000
_cell.length_b   1.000
_cell.length_c   1.000
_cell.angle_alpha   90.00
_cell.angle_beta   90.00
_cell.angle_gamma   90.00
#
_symmetry.space_group_name_H-M   'P 1'
#
loop_
_entity.id
_entity.type
_entity.pdbx_description
1 polymer ?
#
loop_
_entity_poly.entity_id
_entity_poly.type
_entity_poly.pdbx_seq_one_letter_code
_entity_poly.pdbx_strand_id
1 'polypeptide(L)'
;MRSTLPRLAVLLGLVLVAVLLRVTDANPAIAQTQTIGAWRVSSEPALDGSAPEWQSIVPIFLPTTAQQVTPPMGGGAIERVGVRAVHWEERLYVMLEWADPRPDYFTDRYEAFTDAAAIQFPAEAGSEVPFICMGQADQAVNLWQWRSDQQQSAPGLPADGYVDLYPSTDDLYFPARAAGNPLSQLDRSPVRNLVAGGFGTLTATDQGELEGHGVHSGGRWMVVYSRPFDPSGELQPTFGGEQPIDVAFAVWDGGKGERDGIKSVSSFTQLIITPEDPPRRSVAATDDWPAYTPPNPMLGVTVGFFGVLLVVVAGVWVYLRRGLKESDVDQ
;
A
#
# COMPACT_ATOMS: atom_id res chain seq x y z
N MET A 1 -0.62 -65.56 -11.83
CA MET A 1 -0.25 -64.15 -12.01
C MET A 1 -0.15 -63.52 -10.62
N ARG A 2 1.03 -63.45 -10.03
CA ARG A 2 1.23 -62.92 -8.67
C ARG A 2 1.16 -61.37 -8.71
N SER A 3 0.31 -60.82 -7.86
CA SER A 3 -0.15 -59.46 -7.80
C SER A 3 0.98 -58.43 -7.75
N THR A 4 1.18 -57.66 -8.80
CA THR A 4 2.03 -56.44 -8.84
C THR A 4 1.37 -55.21 -8.18
N LEU A 5 0.06 -55.35 -7.85
CA LEU A 5 -0.74 -54.30 -7.24
C LEU A 5 -0.20 -53.73 -5.89
N PRO A 6 0.27 -54.56 -4.91
CA PRO A 6 0.71 -53.97 -3.65
C PRO A 6 2.00 -53.15 -3.80
N ARG A 7 2.88 -53.50 -4.74
CA ARG A 7 4.13 -52.72 -4.97
C ARG A 7 3.86 -51.40 -5.63
N LEU A 8 2.89 -51.28 -6.51
CA LEU A 8 2.51 -50.02 -7.15
C LEU A 8 1.86 -49.07 -6.14
N ALA A 9 1.03 -49.59 -5.22
CA ALA A 9 0.40 -48.79 -4.17
C ALA A 9 1.42 -48.22 -3.18
N VAL A 10 2.47 -48.97 -2.82
CA VAL A 10 3.57 -48.51 -1.96
C VAL A 10 4.40 -47.45 -2.68
N LEU A 11 4.72 -47.62 -3.95
CA LEU A 11 5.47 -46.63 -4.74
C LEU A 11 4.67 -45.34 -4.90
N LEU A 12 3.37 -45.40 -5.17
CA LEU A 12 2.50 -44.20 -5.23
C LEU A 12 2.43 -43.49 -3.88
N GLY A 13 2.34 -44.24 -2.77
CA GLY A 13 2.36 -43.70 -1.42
C GLY A 13 3.69 -42.97 -1.09
N LEU A 14 4.84 -43.53 -1.48
CA LEU A 14 6.15 -42.92 -1.29
C LEU A 14 6.34 -41.66 -2.13
N VAL A 15 5.87 -41.66 -3.38
CA VAL A 15 5.90 -40.48 -4.23
C VAL A 15 5.01 -39.38 -3.65
N LEU A 16 3.82 -39.74 -3.14
CA LEU A 16 2.91 -38.80 -2.51
C LEU A 16 3.51 -38.18 -1.24
N VAL A 17 4.16 -38.98 -0.41
CA VAL A 17 4.85 -38.50 0.80
C VAL A 17 6.04 -37.62 0.41
N ALA A 18 6.80 -37.96 -0.63
CA ALA A 18 7.89 -37.14 -1.13
C ALA A 18 7.41 -35.78 -1.68
N VAL A 19 6.27 -35.75 -2.38
CA VAL A 19 5.64 -34.51 -2.86
C VAL A 19 5.10 -33.69 -1.70
N LEU A 20 4.45 -34.31 -0.72
CA LEU A 20 3.98 -33.64 0.49
C LEU A 20 5.15 -33.05 1.31
N LEU A 21 6.26 -33.79 1.45
CA LEU A 21 7.46 -33.28 2.13
C LEU A 21 8.08 -32.09 1.38
N ARG A 22 8.04 -32.07 0.05
CA ARG A 22 8.51 -30.94 -0.76
C ARG A 22 7.60 -29.71 -0.64
N VAL A 23 6.29 -29.91 -0.40
CA VAL A 23 5.33 -28.80 -0.19
C VAL A 23 5.46 -28.21 1.23
N THR A 24 5.88 -29.02 2.21
CA THR A 24 6.12 -28.52 3.59
C THR A 24 7.45 -27.78 3.75
N ASP A 25 8.40 -27.94 2.80
CA ASP A 25 9.61 -27.12 2.70
C ASP A 25 9.34 -25.71 2.11
N ALA A 26 8.13 -25.43 1.63
CA ALA A 26 7.68 -24.06 1.51
C ALA A 26 7.56 -23.52 2.93
N ASN A 27 8.67 -22.98 3.45
CA ASN A 27 8.67 -22.14 4.63
C ASN A 27 7.42 -21.26 4.50
N PRO A 28 6.47 -21.26 5.44
CA PRO A 28 5.59 -20.12 5.52
C PRO A 28 6.56 -18.96 5.66
N ALA A 29 6.70 -18.14 4.63
CA ALA A 29 7.28 -16.83 4.80
C ALA A 29 6.39 -16.24 5.89
N ILE A 30 6.84 -16.36 7.14
CA ILE A 30 6.38 -15.51 8.22
C ILE A 30 6.57 -14.18 7.58
N ALA A 31 5.46 -13.49 7.28
CA ALA A 31 5.50 -12.15 6.76
C ALA A 31 6.31 -11.38 7.81
N GLN A 32 7.61 -11.27 7.57
CA GLN A 32 8.46 -10.43 8.39
C GLN A 32 7.86 -9.07 8.21
N THR A 33 7.31 -8.53 9.26
CA THR A 33 6.85 -7.15 9.28
C THR A 33 8.07 -6.34 8.83
N GLN A 34 8.03 -5.87 7.58
CA GLN A 34 9.14 -5.10 7.04
C GLN A 34 9.18 -3.80 7.82
N THR A 35 10.30 -3.53 8.47
CA THR A 35 10.48 -2.28 9.21
C THR A 35 11.14 -1.25 8.30
N ILE A 36 10.56 -0.08 8.23
CA ILE A 36 11.09 1.07 7.49
C ILE A 36 11.96 1.88 8.45
N GLY A 37 13.25 1.96 8.17
CA GLY A 37 14.15 2.87 8.89
C GLY A 37 14.01 4.29 8.34
N ALA A 38 13.69 5.25 9.20
CA ALA A 38 13.87 6.66 8.90
C ALA A 38 15.30 7.05 9.31
N TRP A 39 16.21 6.99 8.35
CA TRP A 39 17.64 7.10 8.53
C TRP A 39 18.08 8.55 8.71
N ARG A 40 19.09 8.79 9.51
CA ARG A 40 19.65 10.12 9.68
C ARG A 40 20.41 10.57 8.43
N VAL A 41 20.19 11.82 8.00
CA VAL A 41 20.97 12.46 6.94
C VAL A 41 21.65 13.73 7.46
N SER A 42 22.73 14.12 6.81
CA SER A 42 23.58 15.23 7.25
C SER A 42 23.15 16.61 6.72
N SER A 43 22.22 16.63 5.78
CA SER A 43 21.68 17.85 5.18
C SER A 43 20.20 17.68 4.93
N GLU A 44 19.48 18.78 4.84
CA GLU A 44 18.07 18.81 4.53
C GLU A 44 17.81 18.16 3.17
N PRO A 45 16.94 17.12 3.11
CA PRO A 45 16.54 16.50 1.84
C PRO A 45 15.66 17.42 1.01
N ALA A 46 15.86 17.40 -0.31
CA ALA A 46 14.95 18.09 -1.21
C ALA A 46 13.56 17.42 -1.22
N LEU A 47 12.52 18.23 -1.41
CA LEU A 47 11.16 17.71 -1.67
C LEU A 47 11.00 17.19 -3.13
N ASP A 48 12.07 17.13 -3.88
CA ASP A 48 12.14 16.54 -5.21
C ASP A 48 12.63 15.10 -5.13
N GLY A 49 11.70 14.15 -5.26
CA GLY A 49 12.03 12.72 -5.21
C GLY A 49 12.95 12.23 -6.33
N SER A 50 13.15 13.01 -7.40
CA SER A 50 14.10 12.68 -8.47
C SER A 50 15.54 13.09 -8.14
N ALA A 51 15.76 13.84 -7.06
CA ALA A 51 17.06 14.29 -6.64
C ALA A 51 18.01 13.11 -6.32
N PRO A 52 19.32 13.25 -6.65
CA PRO A 52 20.29 12.15 -6.50
C PRO A 52 20.39 11.57 -5.09
N GLU A 53 20.22 12.39 -4.07
CA GLU A 53 20.24 11.94 -2.67
C GLU A 53 19.18 10.89 -2.39
N TRP A 54 17.93 11.09 -2.89
CA TRP A 54 16.85 10.12 -2.77
C TRP A 54 17.14 8.86 -3.60
N GLN A 55 17.59 9.02 -4.82
CA GLN A 55 17.86 7.92 -5.72
C GLN A 55 19.00 7.02 -5.22
N SER A 56 19.90 7.55 -4.38
CA SER A 56 20.98 6.78 -3.78
C SER A 56 20.54 5.90 -2.61
N ILE A 57 19.39 6.17 -1.97
CA ILE A 57 18.87 5.40 -0.85
C ILE A 57 18.15 4.15 -1.37
N VAL A 58 18.39 3.01 -0.72
CA VAL A 58 17.71 1.76 -1.08
C VAL A 58 16.25 1.80 -0.62
N PRO A 59 15.26 1.66 -1.52
CA PRO A 59 13.85 1.62 -1.12
C PRO A 59 13.48 0.29 -0.48
N ILE A 60 12.48 0.33 0.40
CA ILE A 60 11.74 -0.85 0.84
C ILE A 60 10.49 -0.95 -0.03
N PHE A 61 10.30 -2.07 -0.72
CA PHE A 61 9.11 -2.30 -1.54
C PHE A 61 8.05 -3.04 -0.73
N LEU A 62 6.89 -2.41 -0.62
CA LEU A 62 5.72 -2.97 0.04
C LEU A 62 4.69 -3.40 -1.01
N PRO A 63 4.16 -4.63 -0.93
CA PRO A 63 3.06 -5.04 -1.78
C PRO A 63 1.80 -4.24 -1.43
N THR A 64 1.03 -3.91 -2.46
CA THR A 64 -0.27 -3.26 -2.33
C THR A 64 -1.35 -4.11 -2.98
N THR A 65 -2.55 -4.01 -2.48
CA THR A 65 -3.72 -4.76 -2.96
C THR A 65 -4.92 -3.82 -3.07
N ALA A 66 -5.93 -4.26 -3.83
CA ALA A 66 -7.21 -3.57 -3.86
C ALA A 66 -7.80 -3.43 -2.44
N GLN A 67 -8.37 -2.29 -2.13
CA GLN A 67 -9.12 -2.10 -0.89
C GLN A 67 -10.38 -2.98 -0.90
N GLN A 68 -10.55 -3.85 0.11
CA GLN A 68 -11.63 -4.83 0.21
C GLN A 68 -12.48 -4.68 1.50
N VAL A 69 -12.23 -3.65 2.31
CA VAL A 69 -12.79 -3.54 3.66
C VAL A 69 -14.13 -2.80 3.67
N THR A 70 -14.22 -1.68 2.94
CA THR A 70 -15.38 -0.79 3.01
C THR A 70 -15.79 -0.30 1.61
N PRO A 71 -17.08 -0.27 1.28
CA PRO A 71 -17.55 0.29 0.00
C PRO A 71 -17.23 1.79 -0.13
N PRO A 72 -16.87 2.25 -1.33
CA PRO A 72 -16.66 1.46 -2.55
C PRO A 72 -15.34 0.67 -2.48
N MET A 73 -15.43 -0.65 -2.68
CA MET A 73 -14.28 -1.54 -2.72
C MET A 73 -13.66 -1.56 -4.11
N GLY A 74 -12.38 -1.89 -4.20
CA GLY A 74 -11.68 -2.03 -5.48
C GLY A 74 -10.34 -1.31 -5.51
N GLY A 75 -9.82 -1.11 -6.70
CA GLY A 75 -8.48 -0.62 -6.97
C GLY A 75 -7.47 -1.77 -7.15
N GLY A 76 -6.23 -1.55 -6.73
CA GLY A 76 -5.16 -2.53 -6.88
C GLY A 76 -4.44 -2.42 -8.23
N ALA A 77 -4.58 -1.30 -8.94
CA ALA A 77 -3.84 -1.04 -10.17
C ALA A 77 -2.34 -0.94 -9.92
N ILE A 78 -1.96 -0.43 -8.76
CA ILE A 78 -0.57 -0.35 -8.31
C ILE A 78 -0.31 -1.54 -7.38
N GLU A 79 0.54 -2.48 -7.80
CA GLU A 79 0.79 -3.73 -7.08
C GLU A 79 1.82 -3.59 -5.95
N ARG A 80 2.57 -2.48 -5.93
CA ARG A 80 3.58 -2.20 -4.91
C ARG A 80 3.95 -0.72 -4.87
N VAL A 81 4.38 -0.27 -3.72
CA VAL A 81 4.95 1.04 -3.48
C VAL A 81 6.37 0.90 -2.91
N GLY A 82 7.32 1.67 -3.43
CA GLY A 82 8.65 1.82 -2.87
C GLY A 82 8.63 2.94 -1.84
N VAL A 83 9.20 2.67 -0.67
CA VAL A 83 9.25 3.63 0.43
C VAL A 83 10.68 3.90 0.82
N ARG A 84 11.04 5.17 0.97
CA ARG A 84 12.27 5.63 1.61
C ARG A 84 11.90 6.59 2.71
N ALA A 85 12.54 6.46 3.85
CA ALA A 85 12.36 7.41 4.95
C ALA A 85 13.72 7.86 5.48
N VAL A 86 13.83 9.14 5.74
CA VAL A 86 14.99 9.76 6.36
C VAL A 86 14.54 10.84 7.35
N HIS A 87 15.44 11.26 8.22
CA HIS A 87 15.22 12.43 9.04
C HIS A 87 16.44 13.34 9.01
N TRP A 88 16.18 14.63 9.07
CA TRP A 88 17.17 15.66 9.26
C TRP A 88 16.75 16.54 10.43
N GLU A 89 17.64 16.69 11.39
CA GLU A 89 17.27 17.28 12.67
C GLU A 89 16.02 16.62 13.26
N GLU A 90 15.00 17.37 13.66
CA GLU A 90 13.73 16.90 14.20
C GLU A 90 12.60 16.92 13.15
N ARG A 91 12.94 16.59 11.91
CA ARG A 91 11.98 16.57 10.81
C ARG A 91 12.06 15.24 10.04
N LEU A 92 10.90 14.61 9.86
CA LEU A 92 10.73 13.36 9.11
C LEU A 92 10.48 13.69 7.64
N TYR A 93 11.13 12.93 6.78
CA TYR A 93 10.92 12.93 5.33
C TYR A 93 10.61 11.51 4.87
N VAL A 94 9.49 11.34 4.15
CA VAL A 94 9.09 10.05 3.59
C VAL A 94 8.83 10.23 2.11
N MET A 95 9.50 9.41 1.31
CA MET A 95 9.29 9.36 -0.13
C MET A 95 8.55 8.08 -0.52
N LEU A 96 7.48 8.23 -1.26
CA LEU A 96 6.77 7.14 -1.93
C LEU A 96 7.09 7.15 -3.42
N GLU A 97 7.36 5.97 -3.98
CA GLU A 97 7.47 5.83 -5.43
C GLU A 97 6.65 4.65 -5.95
N TRP A 98 6.02 4.83 -7.10
CA TRP A 98 5.29 3.75 -7.79
C TRP A 98 5.36 3.91 -9.29
N ALA A 99 5.21 2.80 -10.01
CA ALA A 99 5.16 2.79 -11.46
C ALA A 99 3.83 3.35 -11.95
N ASP A 100 3.90 4.32 -12.82
CA ASP A 100 2.79 4.91 -13.52
C ASP A 100 3.28 5.43 -14.88
N PRO A 101 2.91 4.78 -15.97
CA PRO A 101 3.38 5.17 -17.30
C PRO A 101 2.93 6.56 -17.74
N ARG A 102 1.81 7.06 -17.19
CA ARG A 102 1.23 8.33 -17.60
C ARG A 102 0.57 9.04 -16.41
N PRO A 103 1.05 10.22 -16.05
CA PRO A 103 0.48 10.98 -14.94
C PRO A 103 -0.91 11.53 -15.28
N ASP A 104 -1.83 11.43 -14.34
CA ASP A 104 -3.19 11.98 -14.42
C ASP A 104 -3.34 13.13 -13.42
N TYR A 105 -3.46 14.36 -13.97
CA TYR A 105 -3.47 15.61 -13.19
C TYR A 105 -4.87 16.24 -13.09
N PHE A 106 -5.84 15.82 -13.89
CA PHE A 106 -7.07 16.58 -14.09
C PHE A 106 -8.30 15.80 -13.69
N THR A 107 -9.25 16.53 -13.10
CA THR A 107 -10.63 16.09 -12.84
C THR A 107 -11.63 16.90 -13.67
N ASP A 108 -11.24 17.34 -14.86
CA ASP A 108 -12.02 18.20 -15.74
C ASP A 108 -13.18 17.49 -16.43
N ARG A 109 -13.26 16.18 -16.32
CA ARG A 109 -14.32 15.35 -16.90
C ARG A 109 -14.93 14.44 -15.84
N TYR A 110 -16.17 14.03 -16.07
CA TYR A 110 -16.92 13.18 -15.15
C TYR A 110 -16.21 11.87 -14.77
N GLU A 111 -15.42 11.31 -15.68
CA GLU A 111 -14.67 10.06 -15.47
C GLU A 111 -13.16 10.27 -15.35
N ALA A 112 -12.71 11.50 -15.21
CA ALA A 112 -11.31 11.83 -15.00
C ALA A 112 -11.01 11.91 -13.50
N PHE A 113 -10.02 11.17 -13.06
CA PHE A 113 -9.53 11.17 -11.70
C PHE A 113 -8.02 11.43 -11.69
N THR A 114 -7.53 11.93 -10.59
CA THR A 114 -6.11 12.30 -10.45
C THR A 114 -5.34 11.25 -9.71
N ASP A 115 -4.05 11.17 -9.99
CA ASP A 115 -3.14 10.39 -9.20
C ASP A 115 -3.00 10.99 -7.81
N ALA A 116 -2.92 10.10 -6.83
CA ALA A 116 -2.78 10.50 -5.44
C ALA A 116 -2.00 9.46 -4.64
N ALA A 117 -1.45 9.89 -3.52
CA ALA A 117 -0.84 9.01 -2.56
C ALA A 117 -1.15 9.48 -1.14
N ALA A 118 -1.15 8.55 -0.19
CA ALA A 118 -1.34 8.88 1.22
C ALA A 118 -0.49 7.99 2.12
N ILE A 119 -0.09 8.57 3.24
CA ILE A 119 0.53 7.88 4.36
C ILE A 119 -0.45 7.95 5.52
N GLN A 120 -0.67 6.83 6.20
CA GLN A 120 -1.57 6.71 7.34
C GLN A 120 -0.81 6.28 8.57
N PHE A 121 -1.04 6.99 9.67
CA PHE A 121 -0.52 6.70 11.00
C PHE A 121 -1.67 6.59 12.00
N PRO A 122 -1.52 5.88 13.13
CA PRO A 122 -2.35 6.11 14.29
C PRO A 122 -2.30 7.59 14.69
N ALA A 123 -3.44 8.20 15.05
CA ALA A 123 -3.46 9.62 15.41
C ALA A 123 -2.76 9.90 16.74
N GLU A 124 -2.68 8.90 17.62
CA GLU A 124 -1.99 8.95 18.91
C GLU A 124 -0.84 7.96 18.90
N ALA A 125 0.35 8.41 19.30
CA ALA A 125 1.53 7.55 19.38
C ALA A 125 1.30 6.41 20.40
N GLY A 126 1.64 5.17 20.00
CA GLY A 126 1.49 3.98 20.85
C GLY A 126 0.05 3.46 21.00
N SER A 127 -0.91 4.02 20.29
CA SER A 127 -2.26 3.43 20.20
C SER A 127 -2.22 2.13 19.37
N GLU A 128 -3.17 1.22 19.64
CA GLU A 128 -3.32 0.03 18.80
C GLU A 128 -3.66 0.40 17.37
N VAL A 129 -3.14 -0.39 16.42
CA VAL A 129 -3.42 -0.20 15.00
C VAL A 129 -4.90 -0.45 14.74
N PRO A 130 -5.62 0.49 14.14
CA PRO A 130 -7.03 0.27 13.83
C PRO A 130 -7.17 -0.84 12.78
N PHE A 131 -8.16 -1.69 12.96
CA PHE A 131 -8.42 -2.81 12.04
C PHE A 131 -8.78 -2.35 10.62
N ILE A 132 -9.33 -1.17 10.47
CA ILE A 132 -9.85 -0.61 9.21
C ILE A 132 -8.94 0.52 8.70
N CYS A 133 -8.79 0.61 7.38
CA CYS A 133 -7.89 1.58 6.73
C CYS A 133 -8.22 3.07 6.94
N MET A 134 -9.30 3.46 7.58
CA MET A 134 -9.66 4.87 7.84
C MET A 134 -9.88 5.12 9.33
N GLY A 135 -9.26 4.30 10.18
CA GLY A 135 -9.53 4.34 11.62
C GLY A 135 -10.89 3.73 11.98
N GLN A 136 -11.20 3.78 13.24
CA GLN A 136 -12.49 3.36 13.82
C GLN A 136 -12.79 4.22 15.05
N ALA A 137 -13.99 4.06 15.62
CA ALA A 137 -14.35 4.74 16.87
C ALA A 137 -13.27 4.44 17.94
N ASP A 138 -12.80 5.45 18.61
CA ASP A 138 -11.74 5.41 19.63
C ASP A 138 -10.31 5.09 19.13
N GLN A 139 -10.13 4.89 17.83
CA GLN A 139 -8.82 4.67 17.19
C GLN A 139 -8.73 5.49 15.90
N ALA A 140 -8.60 6.80 16.04
CA ALA A 140 -8.44 7.72 14.93
C ALA A 140 -7.09 7.52 14.22
N VAL A 141 -7.07 7.87 12.95
CA VAL A 141 -5.84 7.88 12.15
C VAL A 141 -5.56 9.28 11.63
N ASN A 142 -4.29 9.61 11.53
CA ASN A 142 -3.79 10.78 10.83
C ASN A 142 -3.31 10.37 9.44
N LEU A 143 -3.66 11.15 8.41
CA LEU A 143 -3.34 10.86 7.02
C LEU A 143 -2.65 12.06 6.38
N TRP A 144 -1.53 11.83 5.72
CA TRP A 144 -0.88 12.78 4.84
C TRP A 144 -1.23 12.42 3.42
N GLN A 145 -2.08 13.21 2.79
CA GLN A 145 -2.53 12.95 1.43
C GLN A 145 -1.90 13.94 0.46
N TRP A 146 -1.28 13.43 -0.58
CA TRP A 146 -0.84 14.19 -1.74
C TRP A 146 -1.80 13.92 -2.92
N ARG A 147 -2.02 14.96 -3.74
CA ARG A 147 -2.79 14.85 -4.97
C ARG A 147 -2.12 15.62 -6.09
N SER A 148 -2.08 15.03 -7.29
CA SER A 148 -1.45 15.62 -8.46
C SER A 148 -2.17 16.88 -8.95
N ASP A 149 -3.50 16.97 -8.83
CA ASP A 149 -4.30 18.13 -9.24
C ASP A 149 -4.14 19.35 -8.32
N GLN A 150 -3.59 19.16 -7.13
CA GLN A 150 -3.31 20.26 -6.19
C GLN A 150 -1.88 20.82 -6.35
N GLN A 151 -1.07 20.22 -7.20
CA GLN A 151 0.30 20.62 -7.38
C GLN A 151 0.45 21.67 -8.48
N GLN A 152 0.92 22.86 -8.15
CA GLN A 152 1.05 24.01 -9.06
C GLN A 152 1.91 23.75 -10.30
N SER A 153 2.84 22.79 -10.21
CA SER A 153 3.73 22.44 -11.32
C SER A 153 3.13 21.43 -12.30
N ALA A 154 1.88 21.00 -12.11
CA ALA A 154 1.23 20.07 -13.04
C ALA A 154 1.09 20.73 -14.44
N PRO A 155 1.50 20.04 -15.52
CA PRO A 155 1.40 20.59 -16.88
C PRO A 155 -0.04 20.95 -17.23
N GLY A 156 -0.24 22.18 -17.70
CA GLY A 156 -1.56 22.69 -18.12
C GLY A 156 -2.44 23.22 -16.99
N LEU A 157 -2.00 23.14 -15.74
CA LEU A 157 -2.62 23.88 -14.66
C LEU A 157 -2.12 25.33 -14.66
N PRO A 158 -2.99 26.33 -14.42
CA PRO A 158 -2.56 27.70 -14.13
C PRO A 158 -1.62 27.72 -12.92
N ALA A 159 -0.74 28.72 -12.85
CA ALA A 159 0.21 28.87 -11.75
C ALA A 159 -0.48 29.02 -10.36
N ASP A 160 -1.75 29.34 -10.35
CA ASP A 160 -2.65 29.42 -9.19
C ASP A 160 -3.51 28.16 -8.99
N GLY A 161 -3.31 27.14 -9.82
CA GLY A 161 -3.93 25.83 -9.67
C GLY A 161 -5.41 25.76 -10.02
N TYR A 162 -6.04 26.88 -10.41
CA TYR A 162 -7.47 26.92 -10.69
C TYR A 162 -7.82 28.02 -11.70
N VAL A 163 -8.65 27.69 -12.67
CA VAL A 163 -9.24 28.70 -13.55
C VAL A 163 -10.57 29.13 -12.95
N ASP A 164 -10.59 30.29 -12.31
CA ASP A 164 -11.83 30.94 -11.95
C ASP A 164 -12.40 31.64 -13.18
N LEU A 165 -13.38 30.99 -13.81
CA LEU A 165 -14.07 31.55 -14.96
C LEU A 165 -15.03 32.67 -14.58
N TYR A 166 -15.36 32.82 -13.29
CA TYR A 166 -16.35 33.75 -12.78
C TYR A 166 -15.87 34.42 -11.46
N PRO A 167 -14.78 35.17 -11.47
CA PRO A 167 -14.17 35.70 -10.24
C PRO A 167 -15.07 36.60 -9.41
N SER A 168 -16.07 37.24 -10.06
CA SER A 168 -17.03 38.12 -9.39
C SER A 168 -18.22 37.39 -8.74
N THR A 169 -18.30 36.07 -8.86
CA THR A 169 -19.46 35.27 -8.43
C THR A 169 -19.06 34.04 -7.63
N ASP A 170 -17.85 34.04 -7.08
CA ASP A 170 -17.25 32.93 -6.30
C ASP A 170 -18.20 32.38 -5.23
N ASP A 171 -18.78 33.25 -4.43
CA ASP A 171 -19.66 32.84 -3.33
C ASP A 171 -20.93 32.14 -3.81
N LEU A 172 -21.36 32.44 -5.04
CA LEU A 172 -22.55 31.84 -5.65
C LEU A 172 -22.25 30.46 -6.24
N TYR A 173 -21.11 30.32 -6.91
CA TYR A 173 -20.75 29.10 -7.63
C TYR A 173 -19.97 28.09 -6.77
N PHE A 174 -19.31 28.57 -5.71
CA PHE A 174 -18.52 27.74 -4.81
C PHE A 174 -18.94 27.93 -3.34
N PRO A 175 -20.21 27.64 -3.00
CA PRO A 175 -20.74 27.93 -1.67
C PRO A 175 -20.01 27.20 -0.54
N ALA A 176 -19.47 26.02 -0.80
CA ALA A 176 -18.67 25.30 0.19
C ALA A 176 -17.35 26.00 0.50
N ARG A 177 -16.72 26.59 -0.52
CA ARG A 177 -15.50 27.40 -0.35
C ARG A 177 -15.81 28.71 0.38
N ALA A 178 -16.86 29.42 -0.03
CA ALA A 178 -17.31 30.64 0.62
C ALA A 178 -17.67 30.43 2.10
N ALA A 179 -18.21 29.25 2.44
CA ALA A 179 -18.47 28.83 3.81
C ALA A 179 -17.23 28.40 4.59
N GLY A 180 -16.04 28.46 3.98
CA GLY A 180 -14.78 28.10 4.64
C GLY A 180 -14.56 26.61 4.81
N ASN A 181 -15.25 25.73 4.01
CA ASN A 181 -14.98 24.30 4.07
C ASN A 181 -13.52 24.01 3.69
N PRO A 182 -12.72 23.44 4.59
CA PRO A 182 -11.30 23.20 4.33
C PRO A 182 -11.04 22.33 3.10
N LEU A 183 -11.92 21.36 2.81
CA LEU A 183 -11.76 20.45 1.66
C LEU A 183 -12.09 21.11 0.32
N SER A 184 -12.73 22.28 0.34
CA SER A 184 -13.09 23.06 -0.86
C SER A 184 -12.24 24.31 -1.05
N GLN A 185 -11.33 24.61 -0.12
CA GLN A 185 -10.40 25.70 -0.30
C GLN A 185 -9.42 25.37 -1.42
N LEU A 186 -9.02 26.40 -2.15
CA LEU A 186 -7.89 26.32 -3.08
C LEU A 186 -6.60 26.32 -2.24
N ASP A 187 -6.30 25.18 -1.67
CA ASP A 187 -5.05 25.00 -0.97
C ASP A 187 -3.93 24.92 -2.01
N ARG A 188 -2.94 25.78 -1.87
CA ARG A 188 -1.76 25.75 -2.75
C ARG A 188 -0.78 24.64 -2.38
N SER A 189 -1.02 23.99 -1.24
CA SER A 189 -0.24 22.83 -0.85
C SER A 189 -0.77 21.58 -1.56
N PRO A 190 0.07 20.83 -2.27
CA PRO A 190 -0.33 19.56 -2.87
C PRO A 190 -0.58 18.47 -1.83
N VAL A 191 -0.24 18.70 -0.57
CA VAL A 191 -0.44 17.79 0.54
C VAL A 191 -1.43 18.35 1.54
N ARG A 192 -2.20 17.46 2.16
CA ARG A 192 -3.19 17.77 3.20
C ARG A 192 -2.98 16.89 4.40
N ASN A 193 -3.09 17.49 5.58
CA ASN A 193 -3.13 16.80 6.84
C ASN A 193 -4.59 16.51 7.22
N LEU A 194 -4.94 15.25 7.32
CA LEU A 194 -6.31 14.79 7.50
C LEU A 194 -6.39 13.87 8.70
N VAL A 195 -7.57 13.80 9.30
CA VAL A 195 -7.91 12.87 10.39
C VAL A 195 -9.16 12.09 10.03
N ALA A 196 -9.20 10.82 10.40
CA ALA A 196 -10.40 10.00 10.28
C ALA A 196 -10.57 9.08 11.49
N GLY A 197 -11.80 8.96 11.99
CA GLY A 197 -12.21 8.03 13.03
C GLY A 197 -13.21 6.99 12.50
N GLY A 198 -13.09 6.64 11.22
CA GLY A 198 -13.92 5.68 10.49
C GLY A 198 -14.18 6.13 9.06
N PHE A 199 -14.73 5.23 8.26
CA PHE A 199 -15.10 5.53 6.89
C PHE A 199 -16.16 6.66 6.81
N GLY A 200 -15.92 7.65 5.94
CA GLY A 200 -16.80 8.80 5.77
C GLY A 200 -16.58 9.95 6.77
N THR A 201 -15.61 9.82 7.68
CA THR A 201 -15.31 10.86 8.68
C THR A 201 -14.05 11.68 8.36
N LEU A 202 -13.50 11.54 7.16
CA LEU A 202 -12.28 12.23 6.75
C LEU A 202 -12.45 13.75 6.88
N THR A 203 -11.62 14.36 7.70
CA THR A 203 -11.69 15.79 8.04
C THR A 203 -10.30 16.40 7.95
N ALA A 204 -10.20 17.60 7.38
CA ALA A 204 -8.95 18.35 7.42
C ALA A 204 -8.65 18.81 8.86
N THR A 205 -7.41 18.68 9.26
CA THR A 205 -6.89 19.17 10.53
C THR A 205 -5.82 20.23 10.29
N ASP A 206 -5.26 20.77 11.36
CA ASP A 206 -4.13 21.68 11.27
C ASP A 206 -3.04 21.07 10.39
N GLN A 207 -2.49 21.85 9.47
CA GLN A 207 -1.46 21.40 8.54
C GLN A 207 -0.19 20.92 9.26
N GLY A 208 0.10 21.43 10.47
CA GLY A 208 1.21 20.97 11.31
C GLY A 208 2.57 21.06 10.62
N GLU A 209 2.75 22.05 9.75
CA GLU A 209 3.93 22.22 8.88
C GLU A 209 4.20 21.01 7.97
N LEU A 210 3.14 20.27 7.60
CA LEU A 210 3.23 19.22 6.59
C LEU A 210 3.47 19.85 5.22
N GLU A 211 4.55 19.44 4.60
CA GLU A 211 4.94 19.82 3.25
C GLU A 211 5.07 18.58 2.37
N GLY A 212 5.02 18.76 1.06
CA GLY A 212 5.28 17.67 0.14
C GLY A 212 5.20 18.10 -1.31
N HIS A 213 5.81 17.29 -2.16
CA HIS A 213 5.86 17.53 -3.59
C HIS A 213 6.00 16.20 -4.35
N GLY A 214 5.31 16.08 -5.48
CA GLY A 214 5.39 14.93 -6.36
C GLY A 214 6.08 15.26 -7.67
N VAL A 215 6.95 14.38 -8.13
CA VAL A 215 7.61 14.46 -9.43
C VAL A 215 7.28 13.20 -10.22
N HIS A 216 6.78 13.37 -11.45
CA HIS A 216 6.63 12.26 -12.38
C HIS A 216 7.79 12.26 -13.37
N SER A 217 8.57 11.20 -13.38
CA SER A 217 9.71 11.03 -14.28
C SER A 217 9.98 9.56 -14.56
N GLY A 218 10.36 9.24 -15.80
CA GLY A 218 10.70 7.88 -16.20
C GLY A 218 9.57 6.86 -16.00
N GLY A 219 8.30 7.27 -16.15
CA GLY A 219 7.13 6.40 -15.97
C GLY A 219 6.86 6.04 -14.51
N ARG A 220 7.22 6.92 -13.58
CA ARG A 220 7.04 6.73 -12.13
C ARG A 220 6.69 8.05 -11.45
N TRP A 221 5.85 7.97 -10.45
CA TRP A 221 5.69 9.01 -9.45
C TRP A 221 6.70 8.85 -8.32
N MET A 222 7.20 9.94 -7.84
CA MET A 222 8.06 10.09 -6.66
C MET A 222 7.52 11.24 -5.83
N VAL A 223 6.88 10.92 -4.73
CA VAL A 223 6.21 11.90 -3.85
C VAL A 223 6.94 11.95 -2.52
N VAL A 224 7.46 13.11 -2.16
CA VAL A 224 8.13 13.37 -0.89
C VAL A 224 7.18 14.11 0.03
N TYR A 225 7.06 13.63 1.25
CA TYR A 225 6.36 14.29 2.36
C TYR A 225 7.39 14.69 3.41
N SER A 226 7.15 15.79 4.09
CA SER A 226 7.99 16.26 5.18
C SER A 226 7.15 16.90 6.28
N ARG A 227 7.45 16.58 7.55
CA ARG A 227 6.81 17.19 8.72
C ARG A 227 7.74 17.16 9.94
N PRO A 228 7.71 18.18 10.83
CA PRO A 228 8.38 18.11 12.13
C PRO A 228 7.97 16.87 12.94
N PHE A 229 8.87 16.40 13.81
CA PHE A 229 8.58 15.28 14.71
C PHE A 229 7.45 15.58 15.67
N ASP A 230 7.39 16.81 16.18
CA ASP A 230 6.39 17.27 17.13
C ASP A 230 5.51 18.36 16.47
N PRO A 231 4.37 18.00 15.89
CA PRO A 231 3.45 18.96 15.31
C PRO A 231 2.66 19.68 16.40
N SER A 232 2.24 20.91 16.11
CA SER A 232 1.43 21.72 17.03
C SER A 232 -0.05 21.30 17.13
N GLY A 233 -0.51 20.36 16.30
CA GLY A 233 -1.93 20.00 16.15
C GLY A 233 -2.34 18.78 16.99
N GLU A 234 -3.64 18.70 17.31
CA GLU A 234 -4.23 17.52 17.93
C GLU A 234 -4.40 16.39 16.91
N LEU A 235 -4.47 15.13 17.41
CA LEU A 235 -4.65 13.92 16.59
C LEU A 235 -3.60 13.76 15.49
N GLN A 236 -2.38 14.16 15.80
CA GLN A 236 -1.21 14.01 14.94
C GLN A 236 -0.11 13.26 15.69
N PRO A 237 0.44 12.17 15.14
CA PRO A 237 1.46 11.40 15.83
C PRO A 237 2.74 12.23 15.99
N THR A 238 3.41 12.08 17.12
CA THR A 238 4.78 12.56 17.33
C THR A 238 5.77 11.50 16.88
N PHE A 239 6.89 11.92 16.32
CA PHE A 239 8.01 11.08 15.92
C PHE A 239 9.20 11.30 16.86
N GLY A 240 10.27 10.55 16.71
CA GLY A 240 11.50 10.74 17.51
C GLY A 240 11.53 9.95 18.81
N GLY A 241 10.48 9.20 19.14
CA GLY A 241 10.53 8.22 20.24
C GLY A 241 11.32 6.96 19.85
N GLU A 242 11.74 6.17 20.84
CA GLU A 242 12.42 4.88 20.60
C GLU A 242 11.47 3.78 20.09
N GLN A 243 10.17 3.99 20.16
CA GLN A 243 9.18 3.01 19.78
C GLN A 243 8.86 3.10 18.27
N PRO A 244 8.68 1.97 17.61
CA PRO A 244 8.18 1.94 16.24
C PRO A 244 6.79 2.56 16.14
N ILE A 245 6.50 3.21 15.02
CA ILE A 245 5.20 3.77 14.68
C ILE A 245 4.61 2.94 13.56
N ASP A 246 3.38 2.49 13.74
CA ASP A 246 2.68 1.77 12.68
C ASP A 246 2.31 2.71 11.55
N VAL A 247 2.55 2.28 10.31
CA VAL A 247 2.32 3.08 9.11
C VAL A 247 1.74 2.22 8.00
N ALA A 248 0.80 2.77 7.24
CA ALA A 248 0.27 2.16 6.03
C ALA A 248 0.24 3.18 4.89
N PHE A 249 0.21 2.68 3.66
CA PHE A 249 0.29 3.48 2.45
C PHE A 249 -0.88 3.20 1.53
N ALA A 250 -1.33 4.23 0.85
CA ALA A 250 -2.33 4.12 -0.19
C ALA A 250 -1.89 4.91 -1.42
N VAL A 251 -2.17 4.37 -2.60
CA VAL A 251 -1.93 5.04 -3.88
C VAL A 251 -3.14 4.87 -4.79
N TRP A 252 -3.36 5.87 -5.63
CA TRP A 252 -4.43 5.90 -6.61
C TRP A 252 -3.87 6.17 -8.00
N ASP A 253 -4.25 5.35 -8.97
CA ASP A 253 -4.03 5.56 -10.39
C ASP A 253 -5.33 6.14 -11.00
N GLY A 254 -5.33 7.45 -11.25
CA GLY A 254 -6.47 8.16 -11.81
C GLY A 254 -6.86 7.63 -13.17
N GLY A 255 -5.88 7.24 -14.00
CA GLY A 255 -6.10 6.65 -15.31
C GLY A 255 -6.78 5.29 -15.29
N LYS A 256 -6.77 4.60 -14.15
CA LYS A 256 -7.51 3.34 -13.90
C LYS A 256 -8.85 3.57 -13.19
N GLY A 257 -9.23 4.83 -12.98
CA GLY A 257 -10.47 5.20 -12.33
C GLY A 257 -10.43 5.04 -10.80
N GLU A 258 -9.24 4.94 -10.22
CA GLU A 258 -9.09 4.86 -8.77
C GLU A 258 -9.38 6.22 -8.12
N ARG A 259 -10.20 6.21 -7.10
CA ARG A 259 -10.64 7.36 -6.31
C ARG A 259 -11.25 6.92 -4.98
N ASP A 260 -11.25 7.78 -3.99
CA ASP A 260 -11.91 7.52 -2.69
C ASP A 260 -11.49 6.18 -2.06
N GLY A 261 -12.44 5.25 -1.93
CA GLY A 261 -12.20 3.89 -1.44
C GLY A 261 -11.59 2.96 -2.48
N ILE A 262 -11.71 3.26 -3.78
CA ILE A 262 -11.15 2.45 -4.86
C ILE A 262 -9.68 2.82 -5.02
N LYS A 263 -8.79 2.03 -4.42
CA LYS A 263 -7.36 2.34 -4.28
C LYS A 263 -6.51 1.10 -4.04
N SER A 264 -5.22 1.25 -4.23
CA SER A 264 -4.21 0.28 -3.85
C SER A 264 -3.71 0.58 -2.44
N VAL A 265 -3.73 -0.39 -1.52
CA VAL A 265 -3.35 -0.21 -0.11
C VAL A 265 -2.32 -1.25 0.32
N SER A 266 -1.36 -0.83 1.14
CA SER A 266 -0.46 -1.75 1.84
C SER A 266 -1.10 -2.30 3.12
N SER A 267 -0.53 -3.38 3.65
CA SER A 267 -0.71 -3.70 5.07
C SER A 267 0.02 -2.68 5.94
N PHE A 268 -0.34 -2.62 7.23
CA PHE A 268 0.45 -1.88 8.19
C PHE A 268 1.85 -2.49 8.30
N THR A 269 2.83 -1.61 8.44
CA THR A 269 4.23 -1.92 8.72
C THR A 269 4.73 -0.94 9.77
N GLN A 270 5.99 -1.04 10.16
CA GLN A 270 6.56 -0.19 11.21
C GLN A 270 7.58 0.78 10.64
N LEU A 271 7.52 2.03 11.08
CA LEU A 271 8.51 3.07 10.86
C LEU A 271 9.31 3.27 12.16
N ILE A 272 10.63 3.26 12.06
CA ILE A 272 11.54 3.50 13.19
C ILE A 272 12.48 4.64 12.85
N ILE A 273 12.56 5.63 13.73
CA ILE A 273 13.57 6.69 13.63
C ILE A 273 14.92 6.09 14.09
N THR A 274 15.94 6.19 13.25
CA THR A 274 17.24 5.58 13.53
C THR A 274 18.38 6.61 13.35
N PRO A 275 19.35 6.63 14.25
CA PRO A 275 20.52 7.52 14.13
C PRO A 275 21.53 7.08 13.07
N GLU A 276 21.33 5.91 12.46
CA GLU A 276 22.22 5.35 11.46
C GLU A 276 22.05 6.03 10.10
N ASP A 277 23.09 5.97 9.27
CA ASP A 277 23.03 6.47 7.90
C ASP A 277 22.27 5.49 6.98
N PRO A 278 21.56 6.00 5.95
CA PRO A 278 20.79 5.15 5.05
C PRO A 278 21.66 4.18 4.24
N PRO A 279 21.18 2.96 4.01
CA PRO A 279 21.81 2.05 3.05
C PRO A 279 21.76 2.69 1.66
N ARG A 280 22.93 2.81 1.02
CA ARG A 280 23.05 3.49 -0.29
C ARG A 280 23.39 2.51 -1.41
N ARG A 281 22.90 2.80 -2.60
CA ARG A 281 23.24 2.12 -3.84
C ARG A 281 23.89 3.09 -4.83
N SER A 282 24.60 2.55 -5.83
CA SER A 282 25.06 3.37 -6.95
C SER A 282 23.86 3.90 -7.74
N VAL A 283 23.84 5.20 -8.01
CA VAL A 283 22.78 5.85 -8.79
C VAL A 283 22.70 5.30 -10.23
N ALA A 284 23.81 4.75 -10.76
CA ALA A 284 23.83 4.09 -12.07
C ALA A 284 22.97 2.80 -12.14
N ALA A 285 22.54 2.25 -11.01
CA ALA A 285 21.69 1.05 -10.94
C ALA A 285 20.18 1.38 -10.89
N THR A 286 19.78 2.59 -11.25
CA THR A 286 18.40 3.08 -11.09
C THR A 286 17.39 2.52 -12.09
N ASP A 287 17.83 1.87 -13.16
CA ASP A 287 16.90 1.31 -14.17
C ASP A 287 16.26 -0.02 -13.78
N ASP A 288 16.75 -0.63 -12.69
CA ASP A 288 16.19 -1.89 -12.20
C ASP A 288 15.08 -1.66 -11.16
N TRP A 289 13.96 -1.12 -11.61
CA TRP A 289 12.71 -1.35 -10.88
C TRP A 289 12.48 -2.87 -10.88
N PRO A 290 12.68 -3.56 -9.73
CA PRO A 290 12.63 -5.02 -9.74
C PRO A 290 11.29 -5.49 -10.30
N ALA A 291 11.32 -6.39 -11.28
CA ALA A 291 10.09 -6.97 -11.80
C ALA A 291 9.32 -7.62 -10.63
N TYR A 292 8.10 -7.14 -10.38
CA TYR A 292 7.22 -7.76 -9.40
C TYR A 292 6.74 -9.10 -9.97
N THR A 293 7.05 -10.19 -9.28
CA THR A 293 6.43 -11.48 -9.55
C THR A 293 5.33 -11.68 -8.50
N PRO A 294 4.06 -11.50 -8.85
CA PRO A 294 2.99 -11.69 -7.88
C PRO A 294 3.02 -13.13 -7.35
N PRO A 295 2.75 -13.34 -6.07
CA PRO A 295 2.61 -14.69 -5.52
C PRO A 295 1.54 -15.42 -6.35
N ASN A 296 1.88 -16.59 -6.87
CA ASN A 296 1.00 -17.34 -7.75
C ASN A 296 -0.24 -17.83 -6.96
N PRO A 297 -1.42 -17.19 -7.13
CA PRO A 297 -2.62 -17.53 -6.35
C PRO A 297 -3.14 -18.94 -6.66
N MET A 298 -2.71 -19.53 -7.80
CA MET A 298 -3.12 -20.88 -8.22
C MET A 298 -2.45 -21.98 -7.40
N LEU A 299 -1.34 -21.72 -6.71
CA LEU A 299 -0.62 -22.78 -5.99
C LEU A 299 -1.45 -23.33 -4.82
N GLY A 300 -2.12 -22.46 -4.08
CA GLY A 300 -2.99 -22.85 -2.95
C GLY A 300 -4.25 -23.58 -3.39
N VAL A 301 -4.87 -23.13 -4.50
CA VAL A 301 -6.08 -23.75 -5.05
C VAL A 301 -5.79 -25.13 -5.65
N THR A 302 -4.67 -25.28 -6.37
CA THR A 302 -4.26 -26.58 -6.94
C THR A 302 -3.95 -27.62 -5.87
N VAL A 303 -3.23 -27.25 -4.80
CA VAL A 303 -2.91 -28.17 -3.70
C VAL A 303 -4.19 -28.58 -2.97
N GLY A 304 -5.12 -27.66 -2.71
CA GLY A 304 -6.41 -27.97 -2.11
C GLY A 304 -7.26 -28.91 -2.96
N PHE A 305 -7.35 -28.66 -4.27
CA PHE A 305 -8.13 -29.47 -5.19
C PHE A 305 -7.59 -30.91 -5.32
N PHE A 306 -6.28 -31.06 -5.47
CA PHE A 306 -5.65 -32.39 -5.52
C PHE A 306 -5.76 -33.13 -4.20
N GLY A 307 -5.70 -32.45 -3.05
CA GLY A 307 -5.91 -33.04 -1.74
C GLY A 307 -7.31 -33.64 -1.58
N VAL A 308 -8.34 -32.88 -1.95
CA VAL A 308 -9.74 -33.34 -1.91
C VAL A 308 -9.96 -34.49 -2.87
N LEU A 309 -9.41 -34.40 -4.10
CA LEU A 309 -9.53 -35.48 -5.12
C LEU A 309 -8.93 -36.81 -4.61
N LEU A 310 -7.77 -36.75 -3.93
CA LEU A 310 -7.11 -37.93 -3.37
C LEU A 310 -7.94 -38.60 -2.26
N VAL A 311 -8.54 -37.80 -1.38
CA VAL A 311 -9.42 -38.30 -0.31
C VAL A 311 -10.65 -38.99 -0.91
N VAL A 312 -11.26 -38.41 -1.95
CA VAL A 312 -12.39 -38.99 -2.65
C VAL A 312 -12.01 -40.30 -3.35
N VAL A 313 -10.88 -40.31 -4.06
CA VAL A 313 -10.40 -41.56 -4.75
C VAL A 313 -10.08 -42.65 -3.74
N ALA A 314 -9.44 -42.32 -2.62
CA ALA A 314 -9.16 -43.29 -1.55
C ALA A 314 -10.45 -43.82 -0.90
N GLY A 315 -11.42 -42.94 -0.66
CA GLY A 315 -12.76 -43.33 -0.15
C GLY A 315 -13.51 -44.28 -1.07
N VAL A 316 -13.56 -43.97 -2.37
CA VAL A 316 -14.18 -44.84 -3.40
C VAL A 316 -13.45 -46.17 -3.48
N TRP A 317 -12.13 -46.18 -3.42
CA TRP A 317 -11.36 -47.43 -3.46
C TRP A 317 -11.62 -48.32 -2.24
N VAL A 318 -11.69 -47.76 -1.04
CA VAL A 318 -12.04 -48.48 0.19
C VAL A 318 -13.46 -49.03 0.11
N TYR A 319 -14.41 -48.27 -0.41
CA TYR A 319 -15.81 -48.69 -0.61
C TYR A 319 -15.93 -49.88 -1.58
N LEU A 320 -15.28 -49.76 -2.75
CA LEU A 320 -15.26 -50.87 -3.75
C LEU A 320 -14.59 -52.13 -3.21
N ARG A 321 -13.54 -52.02 -2.41
CA ARG A 321 -12.85 -53.16 -1.79
C ARG A 321 -13.68 -53.85 -0.72
N ARG A 322 -14.56 -53.12 -0.02
CA ARG A 322 -15.51 -53.72 0.95
C ARG A 322 -16.63 -54.45 0.25
N GLY A 323 -17.20 -53.88 -0.83
CA GLY A 323 -18.24 -54.53 -1.61
C GLY A 323 -17.80 -55.82 -2.31
N LEU A 324 -16.55 -55.89 -2.76
CA LEU A 324 -15.97 -57.10 -3.33
C LEU A 324 -15.71 -58.24 -2.32
N LYS A 325 -15.50 -57.90 -1.05
CA LYS A 325 -15.35 -58.90 0.02
C LYS A 325 -16.66 -59.48 0.51
N GLU A 326 -17.75 -58.75 0.42
CA GLU A 326 -19.08 -59.26 0.80
C GLU A 326 -19.65 -60.20 -0.25
N SER A 327 -19.29 -60.04 -1.53
CA SER A 327 -19.75 -60.96 -2.60
C SER A 327 -19.02 -62.31 -2.65
N ASP A 328 -17.84 -62.44 -1.99
CA ASP A 328 -17.07 -63.72 -1.92
C ASP A 328 -17.45 -64.58 -0.70
N VAL A 329 -18.34 -64.10 0.19
CA VAL A 329 -18.80 -64.83 1.37
C VAL A 329 -20.12 -65.55 1.14
N ASP A 330 -20.86 -65.20 0.07
CA ASP A 330 -22.15 -65.77 -0.28
C ASP A 330 -22.07 -66.86 -1.40
N GLN A 331 -20.91 -67.40 -1.70
CA GLN A 331 -20.66 -68.58 -2.52
C GLN A 331 -19.98 -69.69 -1.70
#